data_d6d0ea90ce53000a1dfe32be3429d78e
#
_entry.id   d6d0ea90ce53000a1dfe32be3429d78e
#
_cell.length_a   1.000
_cell.length_b   1.000
_cell.length_c   1.000
_cell.angle_alpha   90.00
_cell.angle_beta   90.00
_cell.angle_gamma   90.00
#
_symmetry.space_group_name_H-M   'P 1'
#
loop_
_entity.id
_entity.type
_entity.pdbx_description
1 polymer ?
#
loop_
_entity_poly.entity_id
_entity_poly.type
_entity_poly.pdbx_seq_one_letter_code
_entity_poly.pdbx_strand_id
1 'polypeptide(L)'
;MKRFRVRTALPAALAALLSGAAPASAQAAPAPVCRDHLATLIVGTREVPFAVEIADDPAERATGLMNRPALKPGTGMLFVFDHARPQSFWMKNTLVPLDILFMDEAGVVRHIHPDARPLDLTPLPGAAPGDPDPDRLMVLEIGGGEAARLGLRTGAVLRHPRLPRATAAAPCP
;
A
#
# COMPACT_ATOMS: atom_id res chain seq x y z
N MET A 1 73.06 -25.11 -61.18
CA MET A 1 73.08 -25.00 -59.71
C MET A 1 71.98 -24.02 -59.21
N LYS A 2 70.83 -24.54 -58.76
CA LYS A 2 69.67 -23.77 -58.34
C LYS A 2 69.62 -23.82 -56.79
N ARG A 3 69.77 -22.64 -56.14
CA ARG A 3 69.69 -22.56 -54.69
C ARG A 3 68.19 -22.38 -54.24
N PHE A 4 67.67 -23.34 -53.48
CA PHE A 4 66.39 -23.31 -52.86
C PHE A 4 66.51 -22.46 -51.58
N ARG A 5 65.69 -21.41 -51.46
CA ARG A 5 65.50 -20.63 -50.22
C ARG A 5 64.27 -21.18 -49.46
N VAL A 6 64.54 -21.70 -48.28
CA VAL A 6 63.53 -22.11 -47.36
C VAL A 6 63.00 -20.84 -46.61
N ARG A 7 61.73 -20.54 -46.74
CA ARG A 7 61.05 -19.54 -46.00
C ARG A 7 60.51 -20.16 -44.76
N THR A 8 61.01 -19.77 -43.58
CA THR A 8 60.44 -20.10 -42.26
C THR A 8 59.26 -19.16 -41.95
N ALA A 9 58.06 -19.75 -41.79
CA ALA A 9 56.88 -19.03 -41.35
C ALA A 9 56.81 -19.04 -39.83
N LEU A 10 56.71 -17.86 -39.23
CA LEU A 10 56.40 -17.69 -37.80
C LEU A 10 54.91 -17.95 -37.53
N PRO A 11 54.53 -18.66 -36.46
CA PRO A 11 53.15 -18.77 -36.08
C PRO A 11 52.69 -17.47 -35.31
N ALA A 12 51.60 -16.87 -35.77
CA ALA A 12 50.91 -15.79 -35.07
C ALA A 12 50.19 -16.34 -33.86
N ALA A 13 50.60 -15.91 -32.68
CA ALA A 13 49.90 -16.22 -31.43
C ALA A 13 48.63 -15.37 -31.31
N LEU A 14 47.48 -16.02 -31.35
CA LEU A 14 46.15 -15.45 -31.18
C LEU A 14 45.90 -15.27 -29.65
N ALA A 15 46.03 -14.06 -29.14
CA ALA A 15 45.69 -13.74 -27.75
C ALA A 15 44.15 -13.62 -27.60
N ALA A 16 43.53 -14.60 -26.99
CA ALA A 16 42.11 -14.54 -26.64
C ALA A 16 41.92 -13.62 -25.42
N LEU A 17 41.29 -12.45 -25.64
CA LEU A 17 40.82 -11.53 -24.59
C LEU A 17 39.57 -12.14 -23.94
N LEU A 18 39.72 -12.73 -22.78
CA LEU A 18 38.63 -13.10 -21.87
C LEU A 18 38.04 -11.85 -21.27
N SER A 19 36.94 -11.30 -21.85
CA SER A 19 36.14 -10.26 -21.26
C SER A 19 35.35 -10.86 -20.09
N GLY A 20 35.86 -10.70 -18.87
CA GLY A 20 35.15 -11.05 -17.64
C GLY A 20 34.00 -10.07 -17.41
N ALA A 21 32.75 -10.50 -17.64
CA ALA A 21 31.58 -9.74 -17.17
C ALA A 21 31.52 -9.78 -15.65
N ALA A 22 31.74 -8.63 -15.01
CA ALA A 22 31.54 -8.51 -13.58
C ALA A 22 30.05 -8.74 -13.22
N PRO A 23 29.72 -9.49 -12.16
CA PRO A 23 28.34 -9.65 -11.75
C PRO A 23 27.77 -8.30 -11.32
N ALA A 24 26.64 -7.92 -11.93
CA ALA A 24 25.88 -6.74 -11.50
C ALA A 24 25.43 -6.97 -10.06
N SER A 25 25.95 -6.17 -9.14
CA SER A 25 25.48 -6.16 -7.75
C SER A 25 24.01 -5.77 -7.73
N ALA A 26 23.12 -6.71 -7.40
CA ALA A 26 21.72 -6.44 -7.17
C ALA A 26 21.62 -5.49 -5.97
N GLN A 27 21.29 -4.23 -6.24
CA GLN A 27 21.01 -3.24 -5.20
C GLN A 27 19.77 -3.68 -4.44
N ALA A 28 19.90 -3.95 -3.14
CA ALA A 28 18.75 -4.25 -2.28
C ALA A 28 17.76 -3.09 -2.37
N ALA A 29 16.47 -3.41 -2.54
CA ALA A 29 15.41 -2.40 -2.51
C ALA A 29 15.49 -1.64 -1.19
N PRO A 30 15.27 -0.30 -1.18
CA PRO A 30 15.25 0.49 0.04
C PRO A 30 14.24 -0.10 1.03
N ALA A 31 14.61 -0.11 2.31
CA ALA A 31 13.73 -0.60 3.38
C ALA A 31 12.40 0.17 3.36
N PRO A 32 11.26 -0.51 3.59
CA PRO A 32 9.96 0.14 3.60
C PRO A 32 9.91 1.24 4.65
N VAL A 33 9.38 2.40 4.27
CA VAL A 33 9.27 3.56 5.15
C VAL A 33 7.97 3.49 5.93
N CYS A 34 8.07 3.56 7.28
CA CYS A 34 6.91 3.63 8.17
C CYS A 34 6.88 4.98 8.89
N ARG A 35 5.78 5.71 8.75
CA ARG A 35 5.53 7.00 9.41
C ARG A 35 4.04 7.13 9.70
N ASP A 36 3.67 7.82 10.78
CA ASP A 36 2.25 8.02 11.16
C ASP A 36 1.40 8.65 10.05
N HIS A 37 1.95 9.59 9.30
CA HIS A 37 1.23 10.25 8.21
C HIS A 37 1.30 9.49 6.87
N LEU A 38 1.72 8.23 6.85
CA LEU A 38 1.86 7.42 5.64
C LEU A 38 1.21 6.05 5.83
N ALA A 39 0.05 5.85 5.22
CA ALA A 39 -0.60 4.55 5.12
C ALA A 39 -0.20 3.90 3.79
N THR A 40 0.47 2.75 3.84
CA THR A 40 0.86 2.02 2.62
C THR A 40 0.02 0.75 2.48
N LEU A 41 -0.83 0.69 1.46
CA LEU A 41 -1.58 -0.52 1.11
C LEU A 41 -0.77 -1.38 0.15
N ILE A 42 -0.68 -2.68 0.44
CA ILE A 42 0.04 -3.68 -0.33
C ILE A 42 -0.96 -4.58 -1.03
N VAL A 43 -0.88 -4.63 -2.37
CA VAL A 43 -1.70 -5.50 -3.23
C VAL A 43 -0.77 -6.39 -4.04
N GLY A 44 -0.64 -7.65 -3.64
CA GLY A 44 0.39 -8.53 -4.19
C GLY A 44 1.79 -7.99 -3.87
N THR A 45 2.55 -7.62 -4.89
CA THR A 45 3.90 -7.03 -4.74
C THR A 45 3.90 -5.50 -4.85
N ARG A 46 2.75 -4.90 -5.14
CA ARG A 46 2.65 -3.45 -5.38
C ARG A 46 2.30 -2.71 -4.10
N GLU A 47 3.05 -1.67 -3.79
CA GLU A 47 2.80 -0.74 -2.70
C GLU A 47 2.07 0.51 -3.20
N VAL A 48 1.03 0.91 -2.50
CA VAL A 48 0.19 2.07 -2.79
C VAL A 48 0.18 2.98 -1.56
N PRO A 49 0.99 4.05 -1.54
CA PRO A 49 1.06 4.97 -0.42
C PRO A 49 -0.07 6.00 -0.46
N PHE A 50 -0.57 6.35 0.71
CA PHE A 50 -1.48 7.48 0.96
C PHE A 50 -0.89 8.37 2.05
N ALA A 51 -0.86 9.67 1.80
CA ALA A 51 -0.59 10.64 2.85
C ALA A 51 -1.86 10.80 3.70
N VAL A 52 -1.79 10.45 4.98
CA VAL A 52 -2.98 10.42 5.84
C VAL A 52 -2.86 11.34 7.03
N GLU A 53 -4.01 11.87 7.44
CA GLU A 53 -4.22 12.37 8.78
C GLU A 53 -4.65 11.22 9.67
N ILE A 54 -4.29 11.25 10.94
CA ILE A 54 -4.68 10.24 11.91
C ILE A 54 -5.88 10.74 12.70
N ALA A 55 -6.85 9.88 12.91
CA ALA A 55 -7.97 10.08 13.84
C ALA A 55 -7.91 8.95 14.87
N ASP A 56 -7.25 9.21 16.02
CA ASP A 56 -7.04 8.22 17.07
C ASP A 56 -7.69 8.60 18.42
N ASP A 57 -8.29 9.79 18.49
CA ASP A 57 -9.15 10.16 19.61
C ASP A 57 -10.64 10.21 19.24
N PRO A 58 -11.56 10.20 20.22
CA PRO A 58 -13.01 10.22 19.97
C PRO A 58 -13.49 11.46 19.21
N ALA A 59 -12.92 12.65 19.42
CA ALA A 59 -13.35 13.89 18.77
C ALA A 59 -12.89 13.92 17.31
N GLU A 60 -11.67 13.48 17.03
CA GLU A 60 -11.13 13.35 15.67
C GLU A 60 -11.93 12.31 14.89
N ARG A 61 -12.17 11.13 15.47
CA ARG A 61 -13.00 10.09 14.84
C ARG A 61 -14.43 10.55 14.57
N ALA A 62 -15.01 11.37 15.46
CA ALA A 62 -16.36 11.93 15.27
C ALA A 62 -16.40 12.99 14.16
N THR A 63 -15.32 13.70 13.94
CA THR A 63 -15.21 14.76 12.92
C THR A 63 -14.84 14.20 11.55
N GLY A 64 -13.84 13.33 11.50
CA GLY A 64 -13.36 12.74 10.25
C GLY A 64 -13.09 13.77 9.14
N LEU A 65 -13.49 13.45 7.92
CA LEU A 65 -13.37 14.32 6.74
C LEU A 65 -14.56 15.29 6.54
N MET A 66 -15.38 15.52 7.58
CA MET A 66 -16.51 16.44 7.50
C MET A 66 -16.11 17.85 7.07
N ASN A 67 -17.00 18.51 6.32
CA ASN A 67 -16.88 19.91 5.87
C ASN A 67 -15.66 20.20 4.98
N ARG A 68 -14.99 19.19 4.47
CA ARG A 68 -13.89 19.39 3.51
C ARG A 68 -14.45 19.53 2.11
N PRO A 69 -14.16 20.64 1.41
CA PRO A 69 -14.70 20.89 0.05
C PRO A 69 -13.99 20.04 -1.01
N ALA A 70 -12.83 19.51 -0.71
CA ALA A 70 -12.04 18.65 -1.61
C ALA A 70 -11.10 17.73 -0.83
N LEU A 71 -10.77 16.59 -1.43
CA LEU A 71 -9.72 15.69 -0.99
C LEU A 71 -8.74 15.49 -2.15
N LYS A 72 -7.44 15.70 -1.88
CA LYS A 72 -6.41 15.54 -2.93
C LYS A 72 -6.21 14.05 -3.23
N PRO A 73 -6.00 13.65 -4.50
CA PRO A 73 -5.64 12.28 -4.84
C PRO A 73 -4.43 11.78 -4.06
N GLY A 74 -4.48 10.54 -3.58
CA GLY A 74 -3.42 9.95 -2.77
C GLY A 74 -3.35 10.47 -1.33
N THR A 75 -4.39 11.17 -0.87
CA THR A 75 -4.54 11.58 0.54
C THR A 75 -5.78 10.95 1.16
N GLY A 76 -5.84 10.94 2.50
CA GLY A 76 -6.99 10.39 3.21
C GLY A 76 -6.91 10.61 4.71
N MET A 77 -7.74 9.86 5.45
CA MET A 77 -7.71 9.82 6.90
C MET A 77 -7.73 8.37 7.38
N LEU A 78 -6.80 8.05 8.28
CA LEU A 78 -6.72 6.75 8.93
C LEU A 78 -7.29 6.84 10.34
N PHE A 79 -8.42 6.17 10.54
CA PHE A 79 -9.05 6.00 11.84
C PHE A 79 -8.43 4.82 12.55
N VAL A 80 -7.94 5.05 13.76
CA VAL A 80 -7.31 4.04 14.61
C VAL A 80 -8.18 3.86 15.86
N PHE A 81 -8.63 2.62 16.10
CA PHE A 81 -9.45 2.30 17.28
C PHE A 81 -8.61 1.58 18.33
N ASP A 82 -8.97 1.76 19.60
CA ASP A 82 -8.25 1.14 20.73
C ASP A 82 -8.37 -0.40 20.71
N HIS A 83 -9.53 -0.90 20.22
CA HIS A 83 -9.84 -2.32 20.12
C HIS A 83 -10.60 -2.60 18.84
N ALA A 84 -10.37 -3.77 18.24
CA ALA A 84 -11.18 -4.25 17.15
C ALA A 84 -12.61 -4.51 17.63
N ARG A 85 -13.58 -4.06 16.85
CA ARG A 85 -15.01 -4.23 17.08
C ARG A 85 -15.77 -3.96 15.77
N PRO A 86 -17.04 -4.34 15.65
CA PRO A 86 -17.85 -3.93 14.52
C PRO A 86 -17.88 -2.41 14.39
N GLN A 87 -17.46 -1.92 13.23
CA GLN A 87 -17.45 -0.49 12.89
C GLN A 87 -18.57 -0.20 11.91
N SER A 88 -19.11 1.02 11.98
CA SER A 88 -20.04 1.56 11.00
C SER A 88 -19.77 3.04 10.83
N PHE A 89 -19.73 3.48 9.58
CA PHE A 89 -19.51 4.87 9.20
C PHE A 89 -20.77 5.48 8.58
N TRP A 90 -20.74 6.72 8.24
CA TRP A 90 -21.76 7.48 7.54
C TRP A 90 -21.10 8.66 6.82
N MET A 91 -21.83 9.30 5.91
CA MET A 91 -21.34 10.46 5.17
C MET A 91 -21.90 11.79 5.70
N LYS A 92 -22.23 11.85 7.01
CA LYS A 92 -22.74 13.07 7.64
C LYS A 92 -21.74 14.23 7.45
N ASN A 93 -22.21 15.36 6.94
CA ASN A 93 -21.41 16.55 6.68
C ASN A 93 -20.16 16.33 5.80
N THR A 94 -20.02 15.20 5.16
CA THR A 94 -18.95 14.91 4.20
C THR A 94 -19.36 15.38 2.82
N LEU A 95 -18.57 16.28 2.24
CA LEU A 95 -18.94 16.99 1.02
C LEU A 95 -18.38 16.36 -0.27
N VAL A 96 -17.50 15.39 -0.13
CA VAL A 96 -16.84 14.68 -1.23
C VAL A 96 -17.16 13.18 -1.17
N PRO A 97 -17.25 12.48 -2.32
CA PRO A 97 -17.41 11.02 -2.29
C PRO A 97 -16.16 10.35 -1.72
N LEU A 98 -16.33 9.25 -1.00
CA LEU A 98 -15.24 8.52 -0.36
C LEU A 98 -15.29 7.02 -0.68
N ASP A 99 -14.13 6.41 -0.83
CA ASP A 99 -13.95 4.98 -0.64
C ASP A 99 -13.56 4.73 0.82
N ILE A 100 -14.27 3.85 1.51
CA ILE A 100 -14.05 3.54 2.93
C ILE A 100 -13.57 2.09 3.04
N LEU A 101 -12.32 1.91 3.49
CA LEU A 101 -11.66 0.61 3.59
C LEU A 101 -11.59 0.19 5.06
N PHE A 102 -12.19 -0.94 5.39
CA PHE A 102 -12.26 -1.48 6.75
C PHE A 102 -11.25 -2.62 6.92
N MET A 103 -10.42 -2.55 7.96
CA MET A 103 -9.31 -3.46 8.19
C MET A 103 -9.40 -4.11 9.58
N ASP A 104 -8.99 -5.38 9.64
CA ASP A 104 -8.88 -6.15 10.87
C ASP A 104 -7.62 -5.78 11.68
N GLU A 105 -7.36 -6.51 12.78
CA GLU A 105 -6.17 -6.32 13.63
C GLU A 105 -4.84 -6.62 12.94
N ALA A 106 -4.86 -7.41 11.89
CA ALA A 106 -3.68 -7.70 11.08
C ALA A 106 -3.44 -6.62 10.00
N GLY A 107 -4.35 -5.64 9.87
CA GLY A 107 -4.32 -4.62 8.82
C GLY A 107 -4.79 -5.13 7.46
N VAL A 108 -5.45 -6.28 7.40
CA VAL A 108 -6.02 -6.82 6.16
C VAL A 108 -7.34 -6.14 5.86
N VAL A 109 -7.49 -5.59 4.65
CA VAL A 109 -8.75 -5.01 4.17
C VAL A 109 -9.79 -6.13 4.04
N ARG A 110 -10.83 -6.08 4.88
CA ARG A 110 -11.92 -7.05 4.91
C ARG A 110 -13.15 -6.60 4.16
N HIS A 111 -13.39 -5.29 4.12
CA HIS A 111 -14.51 -4.72 3.42
C HIS A 111 -14.16 -3.36 2.82
N ILE A 112 -14.78 -3.01 1.70
CA ILE A 112 -14.67 -1.70 1.06
C ILE A 112 -16.07 -1.22 0.71
N HIS A 113 -16.43 -0.02 1.15
CA HIS A 113 -17.54 0.76 0.60
C HIS A 113 -16.99 1.68 -0.48
N PRO A 114 -17.21 1.38 -1.76
CA PRO A 114 -16.77 2.24 -2.84
C PRO A 114 -17.73 3.41 -3.02
N ASP A 115 -17.18 4.57 -3.34
CA ASP A 115 -17.88 5.77 -3.79
C ASP A 115 -19.09 6.16 -2.91
N ALA A 116 -18.86 6.13 -1.58
CA ALA A 116 -19.88 6.50 -0.60
C ALA A 116 -20.38 7.92 -0.87
N ARG A 117 -21.72 8.06 -0.97
CA ARG A 117 -22.37 9.30 -1.41
C ARG A 117 -22.26 10.40 -0.36
N PRO A 118 -21.82 11.62 -0.74
CA PRO A 118 -21.81 12.77 0.15
C PRO A 118 -23.17 13.01 0.84
N LEU A 119 -23.12 13.39 2.12
CA LEU A 119 -24.28 13.74 2.95
C LEU A 119 -25.27 12.60 3.22
N ASP A 120 -24.99 11.37 2.80
CA ASP A 120 -25.82 10.21 3.10
C ASP A 120 -25.69 9.83 4.58
N LEU A 121 -26.80 9.70 5.27
CA LEU A 121 -26.85 9.30 6.68
C LEU A 121 -27.09 7.79 6.88
N THR A 122 -27.21 7.04 5.78
CA THR A 122 -27.34 5.59 5.84
C THR A 122 -26.09 4.99 6.46
N PRO A 123 -26.21 4.12 7.46
CA PRO A 123 -25.06 3.43 8.04
C PRO A 123 -24.32 2.58 7.00
N LEU A 124 -23.00 2.72 6.96
CA LEU A 124 -22.08 1.97 6.11
C LEU A 124 -21.31 0.98 7.00
N PRO A 125 -21.79 -0.27 7.17
CA PRO A 125 -21.16 -1.24 8.05
C PRO A 125 -19.79 -1.69 7.51
N GLY A 126 -18.83 -1.91 8.42
CA GLY A 126 -17.49 -2.37 8.07
C GLY A 126 -17.39 -3.86 7.77
N ALA A 127 -18.50 -4.59 7.79
CA ALA A 127 -18.59 -6.00 7.51
C ALA A 127 -19.82 -6.31 6.67
N ALA A 128 -19.72 -7.29 5.77
CA ALA A 128 -20.89 -7.81 5.05
C ALA A 128 -21.85 -8.56 5.99
N PRO A 129 -23.14 -8.65 5.65
CA PRO A 129 -24.05 -9.48 6.41
C PRO A 129 -23.56 -10.95 6.48
N GLY A 130 -23.46 -11.48 7.70
CA GLY A 130 -22.98 -12.86 7.93
C GLY A 130 -21.46 -13.03 7.93
N ASP A 131 -20.70 -11.96 7.91
CA ASP A 131 -19.24 -12.02 8.12
C ASP A 131 -18.95 -12.66 9.50
N PRO A 132 -18.25 -13.79 9.55
CA PRO A 132 -17.94 -14.46 10.83
C PRO A 132 -16.95 -13.69 11.68
N ASP A 133 -16.22 -12.74 11.11
CA ASP A 133 -15.25 -11.87 11.79
C ASP A 133 -15.54 -10.40 11.45
N PRO A 134 -16.57 -9.78 12.08
CA PRO A 134 -17.00 -8.43 11.75
C PRO A 134 -16.14 -7.34 12.37
N ASP A 135 -15.15 -7.68 13.20
CA ASP A 135 -14.35 -6.73 13.96
C ASP A 135 -13.33 -6.02 13.10
N ARG A 136 -13.23 -4.70 13.29
CA ARG A 136 -12.31 -3.83 12.53
C ARG A 136 -11.53 -2.96 13.51
N LEU A 137 -10.21 -2.94 13.34
CA LEU A 137 -9.29 -2.13 14.17
C LEU A 137 -9.00 -0.78 13.52
N MET A 138 -8.95 -0.74 12.19
CA MET A 138 -8.63 0.47 11.45
C MET A 138 -9.58 0.68 10.29
N VAL A 139 -9.79 1.96 9.93
CA VAL A 139 -10.56 2.34 8.75
C VAL A 139 -9.79 3.43 8.00
N LEU A 140 -9.65 3.27 6.69
CA LEU A 140 -9.03 4.27 5.82
C LEU A 140 -10.09 4.88 4.92
N GLU A 141 -10.28 6.19 5.00
CA GLU A 141 -11.07 6.98 4.06
C GLU A 141 -10.14 7.63 3.03
N ILE A 142 -10.45 7.44 1.75
CA ILE A 142 -9.78 8.03 0.60
C ILE A 142 -10.81 8.60 -0.39
N GLY A 143 -10.37 9.33 -1.41
CA GLY A 143 -11.28 9.88 -2.41
C GLY A 143 -12.07 8.79 -3.15
N GLY A 144 -13.36 9.07 -3.42
CA GLY A 144 -14.26 8.14 -4.11
C GLY A 144 -13.71 7.70 -5.47
N GLY A 145 -13.77 6.40 -5.75
CA GLY A 145 -13.24 5.78 -6.96
C GLY A 145 -11.72 5.53 -6.94
N GLU A 146 -10.97 5.99 -5.94
CA GLU A 146 -9.52 5.75 -5.87
C GLU A 146 -9.19 4.29 -5.66
N ALA A 147 -9.97 3.57 -4.85
CA ALA A 147 -9.75 2.14 -4.63
C ALA A 147 -9.82 1.37 -5.95
N ALA A 148 -10.84 1.59 -6.76
CA ALA A 148 -10.99 0.96 -8.07
C ALA A 148 -9.86 1.35 -9.03
N ARG A 149 -9.55 2.64 -9.15
CA ARG A 149 -8.48 3.16 -10.02
C ARG A 149 -7.11 2.59 -9.65
N LEU A 150 -6.85 2.39 -8.36
CA LEU A 150 -5.59 1.86 -7.84
C LEU A 150 -5.62 0.33 -7.66
N GLY A 151 -6.72 -0.35 -8.01
CA GLY A 151 -6.87 -1.80 -7.90
C GLY A 151 -6.80 -2.30 -6.47
N LEU A 152 -7.23 -1.47 -5.50
CA LEU A 152 -7.36 -1.89 -4.10
C LEU A 152 -8.57 -2.82 -3.98
N ARG A 153 -8.43 -3.88 -3.18
CA ARG A 153 -9.46 -4.89 -2.98
C ARG A 153 -9.35 -5.51 -1.60
N THR A 154 -10.35 -6.27 -1.21
CA THR A 154 -10.27 -7.13 -0.03
C THR A 154 -9.06 -8.06 -0.12
N GLY A 155 -8.38 -8.28 1.00
CA GLY A 155 -7.09 -8.96 1.06
C GLY A 155 -5.86 -8.06 0.82
N ALA A 156 -6.02 -6.79 0.45
CA ALA A 156 -4.93 -5.82 0.53
C ALA A 156 -4.49 -5.65 1.99
N VAL A 157 -3.20 -5.38 2.21
CA VAL A 157 -2.62 -5.32 3.55
C VAL A 157 -2.08 -3.92 3.82
N LEU A 158 -2.47 -3.33 4.95
CA LEU A 158 -1.93 -2.06 5.43
C LEU A 158 -0.57 -2.29 6.10
N ARG A 159 0.41 -1.47 5.75
CA ARG A 159 1.64 -1.25 6.53
C ARG A 159 1.56 0.11 7.19
N HIS A 160 1.52 0.13 8.52
CA HIS A 160 1.46 1.36 9.29
C HIS A 160 2.00 1.15 10.72
N PRO A 161 2.71 2.13 11.34
CA PRO A 161 3.30 1.96 12.67
C PRO A 161 2.27 1.79 13.79
N ARG A 162 1.02 2.21 13.59
CA ARG A 162 -0.08 2.05 14.56
C ARG A 162 -0.68 0.63 14.59
N LEU A 163 -0.33 -0.25 13.66
CA LEU A 163 -0.71 -1.66 13.75
C LEU A 163 0.12 -2.37 14.83
N PRO A 164 -0.49 -3.24 15.65
CA PRO A 164 0.24 -4.04 16.61
C PRO A 164 1.25 -4.95 15.89
N ARG A 165 2.54 -4.82 16.20
CA ARG A 165 3.60 -5.59 15.48
C ARG A 165 3.40 -7.10 15.54
N ALA A 166 2.81 -7.59 16.63
CA ALA A 166 2.59 -9.02 16.84
C ALA A 166 1.56 -9.63 15.88
N THR A 167 0.57 -8.84 15.43
CA THR A 167 -0.54 -9.30 14.59
C THR A 167 -0.45 -8.78 13.17
N ALA A 168 0.29 -7.70 12.92
CA ALA A 168 0.37 -7.06 11.61
C ALA A 168 0.84 -8.02 10.51
N ALA A 169 0.05 -8.17 9.45
CA ALA A 169 0.40 -8.98 8.27
C ALA A 169 1.57 -8.37 7.46
N ALA A 170 1.77 -7.05 7.57
CA ALA A 170 2.90 -6.33 7.00
C ALA A 170 3.49 -5.39 8.06
N PRO A 171 4.28 -5.90 9.02
CA PRO A 171 4.82 -5.08 10.09
C PRO A 171 5.81 -4.04 9.56
N CYS A 172 5.91 -2.94 10.26
CA CYS A 172 6.98 -1.97 10.08
C CYS A 172 8.33 -2.58 10.48
N PRO A 173 9.44 -2.27 9.78
CA PRO A 173 10.78 -2.76 10.11
C PRO A 173 11.28 -2.31 11.49
#